data_a3efbac56dae87498ca487f76c666485
#
_entry.id   a3efbac56dae87498ca487f76c666485
#
_cell.length_a   1.000
_cell.length_b   1.000
_cell.length_c   1.000
_cell.angle_alpha   90.00
_cell.angle_beta   90.00
_cell.angle_gamma   90.00
#
_symmetry.space_group_name_H-M   'P 1'
#
loop_
_entity.id
_entity.type
_entity.pdbx_description
1 polymer ?
#
loop_
_entity_poly.entity_id
_entity_poly.type
_entity_poly.pdbx_seq_one_letter_code
_entity_poly.pdbx_strand_id
1 'polypeptide(L)'
;MSARDILARLRHGEALDAEALTWMARALADGRVSDAQAGAFAMGICLNGLDQPGRVALTLAMRDSGQVLDWDLNGPVLDKHSTGGVGDCVSLILAPALAACGAYVPMISGRGLGHTGGTLDKLEAIPGVSTQLEEAQFRAVVRDVGCAIVSASGDIAPADRRLYAVRDVTSTVDSLDLITASILSKKLAAGLDGLVLDVKVGSGAFMKELSQARALAEALSGTATAAGCPTTAVISDMNQPLVPSLGNALE
;
A
#
# COMPACT_ATOMS: atom_id res chain seq x y z
N MET A 1 4.68 -14.78 -24.01
CA MET A 1 5.42 -13.71 -23.29
C MET A 1 6.34 -14.34 -22.25
N SER A 2 7.53 -13.80 -22.03
CA SER A 2 8.49 -14.27 -21.01
C SER A 2 9.07 -13.09 -20.24
N ALA A 3 9.65 -13.34 -19.05
CA ALA A 3 10.35 -12.31 -18.28
C ALA A 3 11.47 -11.68 -19.13
N ARG A 4 12.18 -12.47 -19.94
CA ARG A 4 13.26 -11.99 -20.80
C ARG A 4 12.78 -10.95 -21.83
N ASP A 5 11.61 -11.17 -22.43
CA ASP A 5 11.04 -10.25 -23.43
C ASP A 5 10.65 -8.92 -22.75
N ILE A 6 10.02 -8.98 -21.58
CA ILE A 6 9.63 -7.79 -20.80
C ILE A 6 10.87 -6.99 -20.37
N LEU A 7 11.90 -7.67 -19.86
CA LEU A 7 13.14 -7.03 -19.45
C LEU A 7 13.90 -6.42 -20.64
N ALA A 8 13.83 -7.04 -21.82
CA ALA A 8 14.41 -6.47 -23.03
C ALA A 8 13.72 -5.16 -23.44
N ARG A 9 12.38 -5.11 -23.36
CA ARG A 9 11.60 -3.86 -23.57
C ARG A 9 12.00 -2.77 -22.59
N LEU A 10 12.03 -3.07 -21.30
CA LEU A 10 12.46 -2.10 -20.27
C LEU A 10 13.88 -1.60 -20.51
N ARG A 11 14.82 -2.47 -20.89
CA ARG A 11 16.19 -2.07 -21.19
C ARG A 11 16.29 -1.06 -22.34
N HIS A 12 15.36 -1.12 -23.28
CA HIS A 12 15.30 -0.19 -24.41
C HIS A 12 14.40 1.03 -24.14
N GLY A 13 13.86 1.18 -22.95
CA GLY A 13 12.96 2.28 -22.60
C GLY A 13 11.58 2.17 -23.27
N GLU A 14 11.20 0.98 -23.70
CA GLU A 14 9.90 0.75 -24.32
C GLU A 14 8.82 0.63 -23.25
N ALA A 15 7.67 1.26 -23.47
CA ALA A 15 6.52 1.16 -22.57
C ALA A 15 6.02 -0.29 -22.49
N LEU A 16 5.64 -0.69 -21.27
CA LEU A 16 4.99 -1.97 -21.02
C LEU A 16 3.47 -1.81 -21.10
N ASP A 17 2.84 -2.66 -21.87
CA ASP A 17 1.38 -2.76 -21.91
C ASP A 17 0.82 -3.53 -20.69
N ALA A 18 -0.50 -3.45 -20.51
CA ALA A 18 -1.19 -4.10 -19.41
C ALA A 18 -1.01 -5.62 -19.40
N GLU A 19 -0.86 -6.26 -20.57
CA GLU A 19 -0.63 -7.69 -20.69
C GLU A 19 0.73 -8.08 -20.14
N ALA A 20 1.79 -7.32 -20.47
CA ALA A 20 3.14 -7.55 -19.95
C ALA A 20 3.22 -7.37 -18.44
N LEU A 21 2.59 -6.31 -17.91
CA LEU A 21 2.54 -6.03 -16.48
C LEU A 21 1.74 -7.10 -15.72
N THR A 22 0.60 -7.55 -16.26
CA THR A 22 -0.20 -8.64 -15.69
C THR A 22 0.56 -9.96 -15.68
N TRP A 23 1.25 -10.27 -16.79
CA TRP A 23 2.08 -11.47 -16.86
C TRP A 23 3.18 -11.45 -15.80
N MET A 24 3.87 -10.31 -15.67
CA MET A 24 4.96 -10.14 -14.69
C MET A 24 4.46 -10.28 -13.26
N ALA A 25 3.33 -9.64 -12.91
CA ALA A 25 2.75 -9.73 -11.56
C ALA A 25 2.36 -11.18 -11.21
N ARG A 26 1.70 -11.89 -12.12
CA ARG A 26 1.37 -13.31 -11.93
C ARG A 26 2.63 -14.16 -11.79
N ALA A 27 3.63 -13.93 -12.63
CA ALA A 27 4.88 -14.68 -12.59
C ALA A 27 5.72 -14.39 -11.32
N LEU A 28 5.59 -13.21 -10.74
CA LEU A 28 6.11 -12.87 -9.41
C LEU A 28 5.38 -13.67 -8.33
N ALA A 29 4.06 -13.68 -8.34
CA ALA A 29 3.24 -14.35 -7.32
C ALA A 29 3.44 -15.87 -7.31
N ASP A 30 3.51 -16.50 -8.48
CA ASP A 30 3.62 -17.96 -8.63
C ASP A 30 5.08 -18.50 -8.71
N GLY A 31 6.07 -17.62 -8.59
CA GLY A 31 7.47 -18.01 -8.51
C GLY A 31 8.15 -18.33 -9.84
N ARG A 32 7.51 -18.08 -10.99
CA ARG A 32 8.12 -18.28 -12.33
C ARG A 32 9.23 -17.28 -12.67
N VAL A 33 9.29 -16.16 -11.99
CA VAL A 33 10.32 -15.13 -12.14
C VAL A 33 11.34 -15.30 -11.02
N SER A 34 12.63 -15.35 -11.34
CA SER A 34 13.70 -15.37 -10.34
C SER A 34 13.86 -13.99 -9.68
N ASP A 35 14.50 -13.93 -8.50
CA ASP A 35 14.76 -12.67 -7.80
C ASP A 35 15.68 -11.74 -8.63
N ALA A 36 16.62 -12.31 -9.41
CA ALA A 36 17.44 -11.53 -10.34
C ALA A 36 16.57 -10.86 -11.43
N GLN A 37 15.58 -11.57 -11.96
CA GLN A 37 14.63 -11.01 -12.94
C GLN A 37 13.69 -9.99 -12.31
N ALA A 38 13.22 -10.24 -11.08
CA ALA A 38 12.41 -9.31 -10.32
C ALA A 38 13.18 -8.01 -10.00
N GLY A 39 14.46 -8.12 -9.63
CA GLY A 39 15.35 -6.96 -9.42
C GLY A 39 15.59 -6.17 -10.70
N ALA A 40 15.84 -6.87 -11.82
CA ALA A 40 15.99 -6.21 -13.12
C ALA A 40 14.69 -5.50 -13.56
N PHE A 41 13.53 -6.08 -13.29
CA PHE A 41 12.22 -5.46 -13.54
C PHE A 41 12.03 -4.20 -12.69
N ALA A 42 12.29 -4.29 -11.38
CA ALA A 42 12.21 -3.15 -10.47
C ALA A 42 13.15 -2.01 -10.89
N MET A 43 14.40 -2.33 -11.22
CA MET A 43 15.39 -1.36 -11.68
C MET A 43 14.99 -0.75 -13.02
N GLY A 44 14.45 -1.56 -13.95
CA GLY A 44 13.96 -1.07 -15.25
C GLY A 44 12.84 -0.04 -15.08
N ILE A 45 11.88 -0.29 -14.19
CA ILE A 45 10.83 0.69 -13.87
C ILE A 45 11.42 1.91 -13.14
N CYS A 46 12.36 1.72 -12.22
CA CYS A 46 13.01 2.81 -11.49
C CYS A 46 13.70 3.81 -12.44
N LEU A 47 14.33 3.31 -13.51
CA LEU A 47 15.06 4.12 -14.48
C LEU A 47 14.18 4.76 -15.56
N ASN A 48 13.15 4.06 -16.02
CA ASN A 48 12.33 4.50 -17.15
C ASN A 48 10.98 5.12 -16.73
N GLY A 49 10.53 4.83 -15.50
CA GLY A 49 9.21 5.20 -15.03
C GLY A 49 8.07 4.39 -15.66
N LEU A 50 6.86 4.63 -15.20
CA LEU A 50 5.60 4.21 -15.81
C LEU A 50 4.72 5.43 -16.04
N ASP A 51 4.02 5.45 -17.15
CA ASP A 51 2.93 6.39 -17.34
C ASP A 51 1.72 6.03 -16.45
N GLN A 52 0.70 6.88 -16.41
CA GLN A 52 -0.47 6.63 -15.57
C GLN A 52 -1.19 5.32 -15.95
N PRO A 53 -1.45 4.98 -17.22
CA PRO A 53 -2.00 3.68 -17.59
C PRO A 53 -1.15 2.50 -17.12
N GLY A 54 0.17 2.59 -17.21
CA GLY A 54 1.10 1.57 -16.74
C GLY A 54 1.05 1.41 -15.21
N ARG A 55 1.01 2.51 -14.45
CA ARG A 55 0.83 2.44 -12.98
C ARG A 55 -0.47 1.77 -12.60
N VAL A 56 -1.58 2.12 -13.25
CA VAL A 56 -2.89 1.48 -13.03
C VAL A 56 -2.82 0.00 -13.34
N ALA A 57 -2.27 -0.36 -14.50
CA ALA A 57 -2.16 -1.76 -14.92
C ALA A 57 -1.31 -2.59 -13.95
N LEU A 58 -0.17 -2.08 -13.52
CA LEU A 58 0.69 -2.76 -12.54
C LEU A 58 -0.01 -2.91 -11.18
N THR A 59 -0.66 -1.85 -10.72
CA THR A 59 -1.41 -1.85 -9.45
C THR A 59 -2.51 -2.90 -9.46
N LEU A 60 -3.34 -2.93 -10.49
CA LEU A 60 -4.42 -3.91 -10.64
C LEU A 60 -3.87 -5.33 -10.80
N ALA A 61 -2.81 -5.51 -11.58
CA ALA A 61 -2.17 -6.81 -11.76
C ALA A 61 -1.58 -7.36 -10.44
N MET A 62 -0.99 -6.50 -9.60
CA MET A 62 -0.51 -6.88 -8.27
C MET A 62 -1.67 -7.18 -7.32
N ARG A 63 -2.73 -6.38 -7.32
CA ARG A 63 -3.95 -6.64 -6.54
C ARG A 63 -4.53 -8.00 -6.90
N ASP A 64 -4.73 -8.25 -8.19
CA ASP A 64 -5.39 -9.44 -8.74
C ASP A 64 -4.48 -10.68 -8.77
N SER A 65 -3.24 -10.54 -8.30
CA SER A 65 -2.36 -11.69 -8.08
C SER A 65 -2.75 -12.51 -6.86
N GLY A 66 -3.61 -11.98 -6.00
CA GLY A 66 -4.11 -12.60 -4.79
C GLY A 66 -5.61 -12.38 -4.62
N GLN A 67 -6.03 -12.44 -3.38
CA GLN A 67 -7.43 -12.27 -3.02
C GLN A 67 -7.81 -10.77 -2.99
N VAL A 68 -8.99 -10.48 -3.52
CA VAL A 68 -9.67 -9.18 -3.37
C VAL A 68 -10.90 -9.41 -2.51
N LEU A 69 -11.03 -8.63 -1.44
CA LEU A 69 -12.16 -8.70 -0.53
C LEU A 69 -13.38 -8.03 -1.16
N ASP A 70 -14.54 -8.59 -0.85
CA ASP A 70 -15.85 -8.04 -1.21
C ASP A 70 -16.71 -8.03 0.06
N TRP A 71 -17.54 -6.99 0.22
CA TRP A 71 -18.29 -6.74 1.44
C TRP A 71 -19.78 -6.58 1.16
N ASP A 72 -20.59 -7.33 1.90
CA ASP A 72 -22.06 -7.13 1.98
C ASP A 72 -22.36 -6.50 3.34
N LEU A 73 -22.31 -5.15 3.39
CA LEU A 73 -22.45 -4.36 4.61
C LEU A 73 -23.42 -3.19 4.38
N ASN A 74 -24.08 -2.74 5.45
CA ASN A 74 -25.12 -1.69 5.41
C ASN A 74 -24.56 -0.25 5.42
N GLY A 75 -23.30 -0.03 5.03
CA GLY A 75 -22.68 1.29 5.03
C GLY A 75 -21.43 1.30 4.17
N PRO A 76 -20.84 2.48 3.93
CA PRO A 76 -19.68 2.61 3.08
C PRO A 76 -18.44 1.94 3.69
N VAL A 77 -17.68 1.25 2.84
CA VAL A 77 -16.40 0.63 3.21
C VAL A 77 -15.27 1.60 2.87
N LEU A 78 -14.66 2.17 3.89
CA LEU A 78 -13.68 3.24 3.75
C LEU A 78 -12.36 2.85 4.40
N ASP A 79 -11.27 3.40 3.88
CA ASP A 79 -9.96 3.24 4.50
C ASP A 79 -9.13 4.51 4.35
N LYS A 80 -8.07 4.58 5.12
CA LYS A 80 -7.03 5.61 5.05
C LYS A 80 -5.66 4.96 4.99
N HIS A 81 -4.80 5.49 4.16
CA HIS A 81 -3.38 5.13 4.17
C HIS A 81 -2.53 6.36 4.48
N SER A 82 -1.58 6.21 5.40
CA SER A 82 -0.54 7.19 5.63
C SER A 82 0.77 6.73 5.00
N THR A 83 1.53 7.66 4.43
CA THR A 83 2.90 7.38 4.01
C THR A 83 3.85 7.19 5.19
N GLY A 84 3.35 7.41 6.40
CA GLY A 84 4.09 7.22 7.64
C GLY A 84 5.00 8.37 8.01
N GLY A 85 5.45 8.34 9.24
CA GLY A 85 6.35 9.31 9.83
C GLY A 85 6.59 9.00 11.30
N VAL A 86 7.45 9.80 11.93
CA VAL A 86 7.75 9.65 13.35
C VAL A 86 6.58 10.15 14.19
N GLY A 87 5.93 9.25 14.96
CA GLY A 87 4.80 9.61 15.82
C GLY A 87 3.47 9.75 15.07
N ASP A 88 3.28 9.06 13.94
CA ASP A 88 2.00 8.97 13.24
C ASP A 88 1.14 7.85 13.83
N CYS A 89 0.20 8.23 14.69
CA CYS A 89 -0.77 7.32 15.34
C CYS A 89 -2.22 7.56 14.88
N VAL A 90 -2.47 8.37 13.84
CA VAL A 90 -3.82 8.80 13.44
C VAL A 90 -4.76 7.63 13.13
N SER A 91 -4.24 6.52 12.58
CA SER A 91 -5.06 5.35 12.21
C SER A 91 -5.76 4.73 13.41
N LEU A 92 -5.15 4.76 14.61
CA LEU A 92 -5.71 4.19 15.84
C LEU A 92 -6.95 4.94 16.31
N ILE A 93 -7.00 6.24 16.04
CA ILE A 93 -8.13 7.10 16.40
C ILE A 93 -9.17 7.10 15.29
N LEU A 94 -8.70 7.16 14.03
CA LEU A 94 -9.56 7.36 12.87
C LEU A 94 -10.44 6.14 12.58
N ALA A 95 -9.90 4.93 12.68
CA ALA A 95 -10.65 3.71 12.34
C ALA A 95 -11.90 3.56 13.22
N PRO A 96 -11.83 3.62 14.57
CA PRO A 96 -13.03 3.55 15.41
C PRO A 96 -13.93 4.80 15.27
N ALA A 97 -13.39 5.98 14.99
CA ALA A 97 -14.20 7.18 14.78
C ALA A 97 -15.06 7.07 13.50
N LEU A 98 -14.52 6.55 12.41
CA LEU A 98 -15.27 6.29 11.17
C LEU A 98 -16.34 5.22 11.40
N ALA A 99 -16.03 4.16 12.13
CA ALA A 99 -16.99 3.13 12.50
C ALA A 99 -18.15 3.71 13.34
N ALA A 100 -17.86 4.58 14.31
CA ALA A 100 -18.88 5.30 15.09
C ALA A 100 -19.74 6.24 14.23
N CYS A 101 -19.25 6.68 13.08
CA CYS A 101 -20.00 7.46 12.08
C CYS A 101 -20.79 6.59 11.09
N GLY A 102 -20.77 5.27 11.21
CA GLY A 102 -21.53 4.34 10.37
C GLY A 102 -20.77 3.81 9.14
N ALA A 103 -19.48 4.07 9.02
CA ALA A 103 -18.64 3.46 8.00
C ALA A 103 -18.07 2.11 8.49
N TYR A 104 -17.63 1.29 7.53
CA TYR A 104 -16.86 0.08 7.82
C TYR A 104 -15.40 0.28 7.40
N VAL A 105 -14.46 -0.09 8.28
CA VAL A 105 -13.04 0.21 8.08
C VAL A 105 -12.19 -1.07 8.15
N PRO A 106 -12.08 -1.84 7.06
CA PRO A 106 -11.21 -3.01 6.97
C PRO A 106 -9.76 -2.58 6.71
N MET A 107 -9.10 -1.98 7.69
CA MET A 107 -7.80 -1.37 7.53
C MET A 107 -6.68 -2.43 7.47
N ILE A 108 -6.18 -2.71 6.27
CA ILE A 108 -4.96 -3.49 6.09
C ILE A 108 -3.77 -2.53 6.21
N SER A 109 -2.94 -2.73 7.22
CA SER A 109 -1.84 -1.83 7.58
C SER A 109 -0.48 -2.54 7.56
N GLY A 110 0.58 -1.76 7.76
CA GLY A 110 1.97 -2.21 7.76
C GLY A 110 2.69 -1.96 9.08
N ARG A 111 3.88 -2.57 9.18
CA ARG A 111 4.88 -2.26 10.20
C ARG A 111 5.64 -1.00 9.83
N GLY A 112 6.33 -0.43 10.80
CA GLY A 112 7.24 0.70 10.58
C GLY A 112 8.39 0.35 9.65
N LEU A 113 8.87 1.34 8.95
CA LEU A 113 10.03 1.25 8.06
C LEU A 113 11.12 2.20 8.58
N GLY A 114 12.36 1.74 8.54
CA GLY A 114 13.52 2.53 8.93
C GLY A 114 13.38 3.07 10.36
N HIS A 115 13.27 4.38 10.50
CA HIS A 115 13.23 5.10 11.77
C HIS A 115 11.80 5.34 12.32
N THR A 116 10.76 4.78 11.68
CA THR A 116 9.36 5.00 12.06
C THR A 116 8.76 3.78 12.74
N GLY A 117 7.80 3.98 13.64
CA GLY A 117 6.91 2.93 14.15
C GLY A 117 5.66 2.82 13.26
N GLY A 118 5.27 1.60 12.90
CA GLY A 118 4.05 1.36 12.12
C GLY A 118 2.81 1.21 12.99
N THR A 119 1.64 1.28 12.36
CA THR A 119 0.35 1.11 13.04
C THR A 119 0.25 -0.25 13.72
N LEU A 120 0.73 -1.31 13.06
CA LEU A 120 0.72 -2.67 13.65
C LEU A 120 1.62 -2.77 14.88
N ASP A 121 2.80 -2.15 14.83
CA ASP A 121 3.75 -2.16 15.95
C ASP A 121 3.18 -1.48 17.20
N LYS A 122 2.36 -0.44 17.01
CA LYS A 122 1.66 0.25 18.10
C LYS A 122 0.53 -0.60 18.68
N LEU A 123 -0.27 -1.24 17.85
CA LEU A 123 -1.35 -2.13 18.31
C LEU A 123 -0.82 -3.33 19.07
N GLU A 124 0.26 -3.94 18.60
CA GLU A 124 0.90 -5.10 19.22
C GLU A 124 1.57 -4.75 20.57
N ALA A 125 1.80 -3.47 20.85
CA ALA A 125 2.24 -3.02 22.17
C ALA A 125 1.10 -3.10 23.24
N ILE A 126 -0.15 -3.25 22.82
CA ILE A 126 -1.29 -3.42 23.71
C ILE A 126 -1.40 -4.91 24.07
N PRO A 127 -1.30 -5.30 25.36
CA PRO A 127 -1.38 -6.71 25.77
C PRO A 127 -2.66 -7.39 25.28
N GLY A 128 -2.53 -8.54 24.63
CA GLY A 128 -3.66 -9.35 24.14
C GLY A 128 -4.21 -8.94 22.77
N VAL A 129 -3.72 -7.86 22.16
CA VAL A 129 -4.11 -7.49 20.80
C VAL A 129 -3.30 -8.29 19.78
N SER A 130 -3.99 -8.90 18.81
CA SER A 130 -3.38 -9.56 17.66
C SER A 130 -3.75 -8.79 16.38
N THR A 131 -2.76 -8.49 15.56
CA THR A 131 -2.95 -7.89 14.23
C THR A 131 -2.98 -8.93 13.11
N GLN A 132 -2.77 -10.20 13.45
CA GLN A 132 -2.83 -11.32 12.52
C GLN A 132 -4.14 -12.07 12.75
N LEU A 133 -5.11 -11.86 11.88
CA LEU A 133 -6.40 -12.52 11.91
C LEU A 133 -6.57 -13.37 10.64
N GLU A 134 -7.20 -14.53 10.80
CA GLU A 134 -7.73 -15.28 9.67
C GLU A 134 -8.86 -14.50 9.00
N GLU A 135 -9.06 -14.65 7.69
CA GLU A 135 -10.05 -13.87 6.94
C GLU A 135 -11.45 -13.93 7.54
N ALA A 136 -11.93 -15.09 7.93
CA ALA A 136 -13.27 -15.26 8.52
C ALA A 136 -13.41 -14.44 9.80
N GLN A 137 -12.37 -14.41 10.64
CA GLN A 137 -12.35 -13.61 11.87
C GLN A 137 -12.27 -12.12 11.55
N PHE A 138 -11.43 -11.71 10.59
CA PHE A 138 -11.35 -10.33 10.15
C PHE A 138 -12.69 -9.81 9.63
N ARG A 139 -13.38 -10.58 8.79
CA ARG A 139 -14.73 -10.24 8.29
C ARG A 139 -15.75 -10.14 9.41
N ALA A 140 -15.72 -11.05 10.39
CA ALA A 140 -16.61 -10.99 11.51
C ALA A 140 -16.40 -9.72 12.36
N VAL A 141 -15.15 -9.38 12.68
CA VAL A 141 -14.82 -8.16 13.45
C VAL A 141 -15.27 -6.91 12.70
N VAL A 142 -14.99 -6.78 11.40
CA VAL A 142 -15.42 -5.62 10.61
C VAL A 142 -16.94 -5.50 10.61
N ARG A 143 -17.67 -6.60 10.41
CA ARG A 143 -19.15 -6.58 10.41
C ARG A 143 -19.72 -6.22 11.78
N ASP A 144 -19.17 -6.77 12.85
CA ASP A 144 -19.79 -6.69 14.19
C ASP A 144 -19.35 -5.42 14.95
N VAL A 145 -18.13 -4.91 14.67
CA VAL A 145 -17.54 -3.74 15.36
C VAL A 145 -17.49 -2.49 14.47
N GLY A 146 -17.52 -2.68 13.14
CA GLY A 146 -17.38 -1.60 12.16
C GLY A 146 -15.94 -1.33 11.74
N CYS A 147 -14.93 -1.79 12.49
CA CYS A 147 -13.53 -1.61 12.07
C CYS A 147 -12.63 -2.73 12.58
N ALA A 148 -11.55 -2.96 11.83
CA ALA A 148 -10.41 -3.77 12.27
C ALA A 148 -9.14 -3.27 11.59
N ILE A 149 -8.01 -3.29 12.31
CA ILE A 149 -6.69 -2.96 11.77
C ILE A 149 -5.85 -4.24 11.83
N VAL A 150 -5.46 -4.75 10.66
CA VAL A 150 -4.78 -6.03 10.52
C VAL A 150 -3.57 -5.95 9.60
N SER A 151 -2.66 -6.91 9.71
CA SER A 151 -1.60 -7.14 8.73
C SER A 151 -2.19 -7.75 7.45
N ALA A 152 -1.54 -7.47 6.31
CA ALA A 152 -1.87 -8.19 5.08
C ALA A 152 -1.61 -9.69 5.27
N SER A 153 -2.61 -10.52 4.95
CA SER A 153 -2.42 -11.98 4.87
C SER A 153 -1.49 -12.35 3.70
N GLY A 154 -1.03 -13.60 3.69
CA GLY A 154 -0.20 -14.10 2.60
C GLY A 154 -0.87 -14.04 1.23
N ASP A 155 -2.20 -14.02 1.21
CA ASP A 155 -3.03 -14.05 0.01
C ASP A 155 -3.37 -12.65 -0.54
N ILE A 156 -3.10 -11.59 0.22
CA ILE A 156 -3.28 -10.21 -0.24
C ILE A 156 -2.05 -9.76 -1.03
N ALA A 157 -2.24 -9.45 -2.31
CA ALA A 157 -1.23 -8.94 -3.24
C ALA A 157 0.14 -9.69 -3.15
N PRO A 158 0.21 -11.01 -3.31
CA PRO A 158 1.44 -11.79 -3.15
C PRO A 158 2.56 -11.36 -4.11
N ALA A 159 2.21 -10.85 -5.29
CA ALA A 159 3.19 -10.27 -6.22
C ALA A 159 3.91 -9.07 -5.61
N ASP A 160 3.18 -8.18 -4.91
CA ASP A 160 3.78 -7.04 -4.23
C ASP A 160 4.69 -7.49 -3.09
N ARG A 161 4.23 -8.41 -2.25
CA ARG A 161 5.04 -8.92 -1.14
C ARG A 161 6.41 -9.42 -1.62
N ARG A 162 6.43 -10.19 -2.72
CA ARG A 162 7.68 -10.70 -3.28
C ARG A 162 8.53 -9.62 -3.91
N LEU A 163 7.91 -8.76 -4.73
CA LEU A 163 8.65 -7.66 -5.38
C LEU A 163 9.22 -6.70 -4.34
N TYR A 164 8.49 -6.40 -3.26
CA TYR A 164 8.96 -5.53 -2.19
C TYR A 164 10.22 -6.08 -1.50
N ALA A 165 10.26 -7.39 -1.20
CA ALA A 165 11.43 -8.03 -0.61
C ALA A 165 12.67 -7.92 -1.54
N VAL A 166 12.48 -7.99 -2.85
CA VAL A 166 13.56 -7.79 -3.83
C VAL A 166 13.97 -6.31 -3.91
N ARG A 167 13.01 -5.39 -3.86
CA ARG A 167 13.28 -3.94 -3.89
C ARG A 167 14.13 -3.47 -2.72
N ASP A 168 13.91 -4.07 -1.55
CA ASP A 168 14.66 -3.74 -0.33
C ASP A 168 16.17 -3.98 -0.49
N VAL A 169 16.56 -5.00 -1.24
CA VAL A 169 17.97 -5.36 -1.47
C VAL A 169 18.54 -4.86 -2.81
N THR A 170 17.73 -4.20 -3.65
CA THR A 170 18.14 -3.70 -4.98
C THR A 170 18.14 -2.18 -5.10
N SER A 171 18.00 -1.44 -4.00
CA SER A 171 17.93 0.04 -3.99
C SER A 171 16.86 0.61 -4.94
N THR A 172 15.67 0.02 -4.96
CA THR A 172 14.55 0.46 -5.81
C THR A 172 13.29 0.80 -5.00
N VAL A 173 13.43 0.95 -3.68
CA VAL A 173 12.30 1.23 -2.78
C VAL A 173 11.74 2.64 -2.93
N ASP A 174 12.52 3.59 -3.42
CA ASP A 174 12.19 5.01 -3.58
C ASP A 174 11.53 5.35 -4.93
N SER A 175 11.36 4.37 -5.83
CA SER A 175 10.64 4.55 -7.09
C SER A 175 9.18 4.93 -6.84
N LEU A 176 8.76 6.11 -7.32
CA LEU A 176 7.40 6.63 -7.18
C LEU A 176 6.35 5.65 -7.72
N ASP A 177 6.60 5.06 -8.89
CA ASP A 177 5.66 4.14 -9.54
C ASP A 177 5.52 2.83 -8.76
N LEU A 178 6.63 2.29 -8.27
CA LEU A 178 6.63 1.06 -7.47
C LEU A 178 6.08 1.29 -6.06
N ILE A 179 6.29 2.47 -5.46
CA ILE A 179 5.65 2.87 -4.20
C ILE A 179 4.13 2.92 -4.40
N THR A 180 3.68 3.58 -5.48
CA THR A 180 2.28 3.72 -5.81
C THR A 180 1.61 2.36 -5.99
N ALA A 181 2.17 1.49 -6.82
CA ALA A 181 1.63 0.16 -7.06
C ALA A 181 1.62 -0.71 -5.79
N SER A 182 2.68 -0.65 -4.98
CA SER A 182 2.79 -1.40 -3.73
C SER A 182 1.75 -0.98 -2.68
N ILE A 183 1.53 0.30 -2.48
CA ILE A 183 0.53 0.81 -1.53
C ILE A 183 -0.87 0.43 -2.02
N LEU A 184 -1.17 0.77 -3.27
CA LEU A 184 -2.53 0.66 -3.79
C LEU A 184 -2.97 -0.78 -4.05
N SER A 185 -2.07 -1.69 -4.43
CA SER A 185 -2.44 -3.09 -4.60
C SER A 185 -3.05 -3.70 -3.34
N LYS A 186 -2.51 -3.40 -2.17
CA LYS A 186 -3.04 -3.85 -0.87
C LYS A 186 -4.32 -3.11 -0.47
N LYS A 187 -4.38 -1.78 -0.70
CA LYS A 187 -5.55 -0.99 -0.36
C LYS A 187 -6.76 -1.34 -1.22
N LEU A 188 -6.57 -1.47 -2.52
CA LEU A 188 -7.63 -1.88 -3.43
C LEU A 188 -8.06 -3.34 -3.24
N ALA A 189 -7.18 -4.20 -2.73
CA ALA A 189 -7.53 -5.58 -2.37
C ALA A 189 -8.47 -5.64 -1.15
N ALA A 190 -8.55 -4.57 -0.34
CA ALA A 190 -9.48 -4.49 0.79
C ALA A 190 -10.95 -4.26 0.39
N GLY A 191 -11.28 -4.03 -0.88
CA GLY A 191 -12.66 -3.87 -1.37
C GLY A 191 -13.33 -2.58 -0.91
N LEU A 192 -12.67 -1.45 -1.17
CA LEU A 192 -13.07 -0.13 -0.65
C LEU A 192 -14.02 0.62 -1.60
N ASP A 193 -15.00 1.30 -1.03
CA ASP A 193 -15.83 2.31 -1.71
C ASP A 193 -15.14 3.68 -1.81
N GLY A 194 -14.17 3.94 -0.93
CA GLY A 194 -13.41 5.18 -0.94
C GLY A 194 -12.13 5.10 -0.10
N LEU A 195 -11.13 5.88 -0.50
CA LEU A 195 -9.81 5.90 0.14
C LEU A 195 -9.34 7.33 0.37
N VAL A 196 -8.79 7.59 1.56
CA VAL A 196 -8.07 8.83 1.85
C VAL A 196 -6.59 8.50 2.01
N LEU A 197 -5.76 9.26 1.32
CA LEU A 197 -4.30 9.15 1.36
C LEU A 197 -3.72 10.33 2.13
N ASP A 198 -3.05 10.04 3.23
CA ASP A 198 -2.39 11.03 4.07
C ASP A 198 -0.88 11.02 3.74
N VAL A 199 -0.47 11.92 2.86
CA VAL A 199 0.92 12.04 2.42
C VAL A 199 1.66 12.98 3.35
N LYS A 200 2.53 12.40 4.17
CA LYS A 200 3.31 13.13 5.16
C LYS A 200 4.50 13.85 4.52
N VAL A 201 4.73 15.10 4.93
CA VAL A 201 5.88 15.90 4.51
C VAL A 201 6.56 16.55 5.71
N GLY A 202 7.87 16.56 5.75
CA GLY A 202 8.64 17.20 6.82
C GLY A 202 9.76 16.33 7.37
N SER A 203 10.41 16.81 8.43
CA SER A 203 11.61 16.18 9.00
C SER A 203 11.34 14.76 9.55
N GLY A 204 10.14 14.50 10.03
CA GLY A 204 9.71 13.17 10.51
C GLY A 204 9.15 12.24 9.42
N ALA A 205 8.92 12.75 8.20
CA ALA A 205 8.37 11.99 7.08
C ALA A 205 9.47 11.37 6.20
N PHE A 206 9.07 10.50 5.27
CA PHE A 206 9.94 10.05 4.18
C PHE A 206 10.11 11.14 3.11
N MET A 207 9.01 11.84 2.76
CA MET A 207 9.05 12.99 1.86
C MET A 207 9.52 14.24 2.63
N LYS A 208 10.69 14.76 2.28
CA LYS A 208 11.25 15.95 2.93
C LYS A 208 10.75 17.24 2.28
N GLU A 209 10.49 17.18 0.97
CA GLU A 209 10.11 18.33 0.16
C GLU A 209 8.64 18.26 -0.27
N LEU A 210 7.96 19.41 -0.24
CA LEU A 210 6.54 19.51 -0.64
C LEU A 210 6.30 19.08 -2.09
N SER A 211 7.25 19.34 -2.98
CA SER A 211 7.17 18.92 -4.39
C SER A 211 7.12 17.40 -4.55
N GLN A 212 7.93 16.67 -3.77
CA GLN A 212 7.93 15.21 -3.75
C GLN A 212 6.60 14.67 -3.18
N ALA A 213 6.12 15.27 -2.08
CA ALA A 213 4.84 14.89 -1.49
C ALA A 213 3.66 15.11 -2.46
N ARG A 214 3.67 16.22 -3.22
CA ARG A 214 2.66 16.50 -4.26
C ARG A 214 2.71 15.46 -5.38
N ALA A 215 3.89 15.17 -5.92
CA ALA A 215 4.05 14.17 -6.97
C ALA A 215 3.53 12.78 -6.53
N LEU A 216 3.83 12.38 -5.28
CA LEU A 216 3.33 11.13 -4.72
C LEU A 216 1.81 11.16 -4.50
N ALA A 217 1.27 12.26 -3.97
CA ALA A 217 -0.17 12.43 -3.75
C ALA A 217 -0.96 12.33 -5.07
N GLU A 218 -0.48 12.98 -6.12
CA GLU A 218 -1.08 12.95 -7.46
C GLU A 218 -0.98 11.56 -8.09
N ALA A 219 0.19 10.90 -7.99
CA ALA A 219 0.38 9.56 -8.51
C ALA A 219 -0.55 8.54 -7.81
N LEU A 220 -0.63 8.59 -6.49
CA LEU A 220 -1.48 7.70 -5.68
C LEU A 220 -2.97 7.94 -5.96
N SER A 221 -3.45 9.19 -5.80
CA SER A 221 -4.89 9.49 -5.96
C SER A 221 -5.37 9.29 -7.40
N GLY A 222 -4.56 9.71 -8.38
CA GLY A 222 -4.88 9.51 -9.79
C GLY A 222 -4.91 8.03 -10.19
N THR A 223 -3.97 7.22 -9.68
CA THR A 223 -3.93 5.78 -9.97
C THR A 223 -5.09 5.04 -9.30
N ALA A 224 -5.38 5.32 -8.02
CA ALA A 224 -6.48 4.65 -7.30
C ALA A 224 -7.85 5.00 -7.88
N THR A 225 -8.08 6.27 -8.23
CA THR A 225 -9.33 6.71 -8.87
C THR A 225 -9.50 6.08 -10.25
N ALA A 226 -8.44 6.04 -11.06
CA ALA A 226 -8.46 5.37 -12.37
C ALA A 226 -8.61 3.84 -12.26
N ALA A 227 -8.20 3.24 -11.13
CA ALA A 227 -8.43 1.84 -10.81
C ALA A 227 -9.83 1.54 -10.24
N GLY A 228 -10.72 2.54 -10.18
CA GLY A 228 -12.12 2.39 -9.76
C GLY A 228 -12.42 2.69 -8.29
N CYS A 229 -11.45 3.14 -7.49
CA CYS A 229 -11.66 3.53 -6.10
C CYS A 229 -11.57 5.06 -5.97
N PRO A 230 -12.68 5.76 -5.68
CA PRO A 230 -12.67 7.19 -5.41
C PRO A 230 -11.67 7.54 -4.31
N THR A 231 -10.70 8.39 -4.62
CA THR A 231 -9.57 8.61 -3.71
C THR A 231 -9.22 10.10 -3.63
N THR A 232 -9.06 10.57 -2.41
CA THR A 232 -8.56 11.92 -2.12
C THR A 232 -7.22 11.83 -1.39
N ALA A 233 -6.26 12.67 -1.78
CA ALA A 233 -5.00 12.81 -1.07
C ALA A 233 -4.97 14.10 -0.25
N VAL A 234 -4.48 14.02 0.97
CA VAL A 234 -4.18 15.14 1.87
C VAL A 234 -2.68 15.17 2.09
N ILE A 235 -2.07 16.33 1.99
CA ILE A 235 -0.67 16.51 2.38
C ILE A 235 -0.66 17.12 3.77
N SER A 236 -0.01 16.46 4.71
CA SER A 236 0.02 16.88 6.11
C SER A 236 1.45 17.04 6.64
N ASP A 237 1.62 17.97 7.57
CA ASP A 237 2.91 18.26 8.21
C ASP A 237 3.33 17.12 9.15
N MET A 238 4.58 16.70 9.04
CA MET A 238 5.22 15.71 9.90
C MET A 238 6.58 16.23 10.44
N ASN A 239 6.69 17.52 10.74
CA ASN A 239 7.85 18.08 11.40
C ASN A 239 7.86 17.79 12.90
N GLN A 240 6.75 17.35 13.45
CA GLN A 240 6.60 16.93 14.84
C GLN A 240 5.64 15.75 14.94
N PRO A 241 5.72 14.93 16.01
CA PRO A 241 4.77 13.83 16.25
C PRO A 241 3.35 14.37 16.53
N LEU A 242 2.34 13.54 16.26
CA LEU A 242 0.94 13.91 16.53
C LEU A 242 0.65 14.11 18.02
N VAL A 243 1.33 13.37 18.87
CA VAL A 243 1.19 13.41 20.32
C VAL A 243 2.54 13.70 20.97
N PRO A 244 2.60 14.28 22.18
CA PRO A 244 3.85 14.65 22.84
C PRO A 244 4.63 13.46 23.40
N SER A 245 4.47 12.29 22.79
CA SER A 245 5.12 11.05 23.18
C SER A 245 5.59 10.30 21.93
N LEU A 246 6.69 9.58 22.04
CA LEU A 246 7.25 8.77 20.96
C LEU A 246 7.52 7.35 21.47
N GLY A 247 7.13 6.38 20.68
CA GLY A 247 7.32 4.96 20.94
C GLY A 247 6.01 4.18 20.84
N ASN A 248 6.08 2.96 20.33
CA ASN A 248 4.90 2.16 19.99
C ASN A 248 3.91 2.00 21.14
N ALA A 249 4.38 1.86 22.39
CA ALA A 249 3.55 1.71 23.55
C ALA A 249 3.10 3.05 24.17
N LEU A 250 3.75 4.17 23.81
CA LEU A 250 3.46 5.49 24.38
C LEU A 250 2.47 6.29 23.50
N GLU A 251 2.46 6.05 22.21
CA GLU A 251 1.53 6.63 21.25
C GLU A 251 0.17 5.94 21.28
#